data_24fa76abcf8e640a2d4d4bdd0164a01c
#
_entry.id   24fa76abcf8e640a2d4d4bdd0164a01c
#
_cell.length_a   1.000
_cell.length_b   1.000
_cell.length_c   1.000
_cell.angle_alpha   90.00
_cell.angle_beta   90.00
_cell.angle_gamma   90.00
#
_symmetry.space_group_name_H-M   'P 1'
#
loop_
_entity.id
_entity.type
_entity.pdbx_description
1 polymer ?
#
loop_
_entity_poly.entity_id
_entity_poly.type
_entity_poly.pdbx_seq_one_letter_code
_entity_poly.pdbx_strand_id
1 'polypeptide(L)' 'MEPNHIRAARAGKAIDRYGDDLPESNLIDFLADAMHWCDQNREDFHYMLAQACRHYVNELNANQLDERRMIP' A
#
# COMPACT_ATOMS: atom_id res chain seq x y z
N MET A 1 10.96 8.22 10.41
CA MET A 1 10.01 7.67 9.44
C MET A 1 10.10 6.15 9.41
N GLU A 2 8.97 5.49 9.28
CA GLU A 2 8.94 4.04 9.29
C GLU A 2 9.62 3.46 8.04
N PRO A 3 10.47 2.41 8.17
CA PRO A 3 11.09 1.79 7.00
C PRO A 3 10.06 1.12 6.08
N ASN A 4 10.35 1.12 4.78
CA ASN A 4 9.43 0.57 3.78
C ASN A 4 9.22 -0.94 3.91
N HIS A 5 10.23 -1.69 4.39
CA HIS A 5 10.06 -3.12 4.60
C HIS A 5 9.04 -3.43 5.72
N ILE A 6 8.90 -2.54 6.70
CA ILE A 6 7.88 -2.68 7.74
C ILE A 6 6.48 -2.43 7.15
N ARG A 7 6.36 -1.41 6.27
CA ARG A 7 5.11 -1.14 5.56
C ARG A 7 4.70 -2.33 4.69
N ALA A 8 5.66 -2.89 3.96
CA ALA A 8 5.42 -4.05 3.10
C ALA A 8 4.98 -5.27 3.93
N ALA A 9 5.63 -5.52 5.07
CA ALA A 9 5.27 -6.62 5.95
C ALA A 9 3.85 -6.47 6.51
N ARG A 10 3.47 -5.25 6.86
CA ARG A 10 2.11 -4.96 7.34
C ARG A 10 1.07 -5.26 6.27
N ALA A 11 1.32 -4.82 5.04
CA ALA A 11 0.45 -5.10 3.90
C ALA A 11 0.39 -6.60 3.62
N GLY A 12 1.54 -7.29 3.67
CA GLY A 12 1.61 -8.72 3.44
C GLY A 12 0.73 -9.52 4.39
N LYS A 13 0.72 -9.16 5.66
CA LYS A 13 -0.15 -9.81 6.65
C LYS A 13 -1.63 -9.62 6.33
N ALA A 14 -2.02 -8.44 5.90
CA ALA A 14 -3.39 -8.14 5.52
C ALA A 14 -3.80 -8.93 4.27
N ILE A 15 -2.91 -8.99 3.28
CA ILE A 15 -3.14 -9.72 2.04
C ILE A 15 -3.32 -11.21 2.32
N ASP A 16 -2.46 -11.80 3.17
CA ASP A 16 -2.53 -13.22 3.51
C ASP A 16 -3.84 -13.59 4.20
N ARG A 17 -4.41 -12.67 4.97
CA ARG A 17 -5.67 -12.89 5.69
C ARG A 17 -6.91 -12.60 4.87
N TYR A 18 -6.74 -11.97 3.72
CA TYR A 18 -7.88 -11.49 2.96
C TYR A 18 -8.65 -12.60 2.27
N GLY A 19 -7.97 -13.68 1.89
CA GLY A 19 -8.61 -14.82 1.24
C GLY A 19 -7.75 -16.06 1.36
N ASP A 20 -8.22 -17.16 0.75
CA ASP A 20 -7.53 -18.45 0.79
C ASP A 20 -6.69 -18.70 -0.46
N ASP A 21 -6.63 -17.73 -1.37
CA ASP A 21 -5.91 -17.83 -2.63
C ASP A 21 -4.45 -17.38 -2.51
N LEU A 22 -3.75 -17.37 -3.66
CA LEU A 22 -2.40 -16.83 -3.76
C LEU A 22 -2.40 -15.33 -3.40
N PRO A 23 -1.30 -14.81 -2.86
CA PRO A 23 -1.23 -13.39 -2.46
C PRO A 23 -1.62 -12.42 -3.56
N GLU A 24 -1.22 -12.68 -4.82
CA GLU A 24 -1.57 -11.82 -5.94
C GLU A 24 -3.08 -11.77 -6.16
N SER A 25 -3.75 -12.91 -6.08
CA SER A 25 -5.20 -13.00 -6.23
C SER A 25 -5.90 -12.29 -5.07
N ASN A 26 -5.41 -12.49 -3.85
CA ASN A 26 -5.96 -11.82 -2.67
C ASN A 26 -5.85 -10.31 -2.78
N LEU A 27 -4.74 -9.79 -3.28
CA LEU A 27 -4.56 -8.35 -3.47
C LEU A 27 -5.51 -7.80 -4.53
N ILE A 28 -5.67 -8.52 -5.65
CA ILE A 28 -6.60 -8.10 -6.70
C ILE A 28 -8.04 -8.06 -6.14
N ASP A 29 -8.44 -9.09 -5.41
CA ASP A 29 -9.77 -9.16 -4.81
C ASP A 29 -9.99 -8.04 -3.80
N PHE A 30 -8.98 -7.77 -2.98
CA PHE A 30 -9.03 -6.67 -2.02
C PHE A 30 -9.25 -5.33 -2.72
N LEU A 31 -8.53 -5.08 -3.81
CA LEU A 31 -8.65 -3.82 -4.55
C LEU A 31 -10.05 -3.68 -5.17
N ALA A 32 -10.57 -4.77 -5.75
CA ALA A 32 -11.93 -4.76 -6.32
C ALA A 32 -12.98 -4.49 -5.23
N ASP A 33 -12.84 -5.16 -4.09
CA ASP A 33 -13.75 -4.96 -2.97
C ASP A 33 -13.63 -3.56 -2.36
N ALA A 34 -12.42 -2.99 -2.36
CA ALA A 34 -12.22 -1.61 -1.92
C ALA A 34 -12.95 -0.61 -2.83
N MET A 35 -13.00 -0.89 -4.12
CA MET A 35 -13.75 -0.05 -5.05
C MET A 35 -15.25 -0.10 -4.75
N HIS A 36 -15.78 -1.29 -4.45
CA HIS A 36 -17.18 -1.43 -4.03
C HIS A 36 -17.45 -0.70 -2.71
N TRP A 37 -16.53 -0.80 -1.77
CA TRP A 37 -16.65 -0.09 -0.50
C TRP A 37 -16.72 1.43 -0.72
N CYS A 38 -15.87 1.95 -1.61
CA CYS A 38 -15.86 3.36 -1.95
C CYS A 38 -17.20 3.79 -2.53
N ASP A 39 -17.76 2.98 -3.45
CA ASP A 39 -19.06 3.27 -4.05
C ASP A 39 -20.16 3.36 -2.98
N GLN A 40 -20.17 2.43 -2.04
CA GLN A 40 -21.21 2.39 -1.00
C GLN A 40 -21.05 3.51 0.03
N ASN A 41 -19.85 4.02 0.21
CA ASN A 41 -19.56 5.04 1.21
C ASN A 41 -19.34 6.43 0.59
N ARG A 42 -19.68 6.60 -0.68
CA ARG A 42 -19.56 7.88 -1.42
C ARG A 42 -18.14 8.42 -1.40
N GLU A 43 -17.15 7.51 -1.48
CA GLU A 43 -15.75 7.86 -1.57
C GLU A 43 -15.26 7.68 -3.00
N ASP A 44 -14.26 8.48 -3.40
CA ASP A 44 -13.66 8.40 -4.73
C ASP A 44 -12.41 7.54 -4.65
N PHE A 45 -12.49 6.31 -5.17
CA PHE A 45 -11.35 5.38 -5.15
C PHE A 45 -10.16 5.94 -5.92
N HIS A 46 -10.39 6.57 -7.07
CA HIS A 46 -9.30 7.13 -7.88
C HIS A 46 -8.56 8.24 -7.15
N TYR A 47 -9.28 9.08 -6.42
CA TYR A 47 -8.67 10.11 -5.59
C TYR A 47 -7.81 9.49 -4.50
N MET A 48 -8.34 8.50 -3.79
CA MET A 48 -7.61 7.81 -2.72
C MET A 48 -6.37 7.10 -3.25
N LEU A 49 -6.50 6.46 -4.42
CA LEU A 49 -5.37 5.79 -5.07
C LEU A 49 -4.28 6.80 -5.45
N ALA A 50 -4.67 7.97 -5.97
CA ALA A 50 -3.71 9.03 -6.29
C ALA A 50 -2.97 9.50 -5.04
N GLN A 51 -3.67 9.65 -3.91
CA GLN A 51 -3.04 10.01 -2.65
C GLN A 51 -2.08 8.91 -2.16
N ALA A 52 -2.49 7.64 -2.29
CA ALA A 52 -1.63 6.51 -1.93
C ALA A 52 -0.35 6.49 -2.77
N CYS A 53 -0.45 6.78 -4.06
CA CYS A 53 0.71 6.86 -4.94
C CYS A 53 1.67 7.99 -4.51
N ARG A 54 1.15 9.12 -4.07
CA ARG A 54 1.96 10.23 -3.56
C ARG A 54 2.69 9.84 -2.29
N HIS A 55 2.01 9.18 -1.37
CA HIS A 55 2.64 8.64 -0.15
C HIS A 55 3.76 7.67 -0.51
N TYR A 56 3.51 6.76 -1.46
CA TYR A 56 4.48 5.77 -1.90
C TYR A 56 5.75 6.43 -2.43
N VAL A 57 5.60 7.42 -3.32
CA VAL A 57 6.75 8.14 -3.89
C VAL A 57 7.53 8.88 -2.80
N ASN A 58 6.83 9.53 -1.86
CA ASN A 58 7.47 10.23 -0.76
C ASN A 58 8.24 9.25 0.15
N GLU A 59 7.68 8.08 0.39
CA GLU A 59 8.31 7.04 1.21
C GLU A 59 9.55 6.45 0.55
N LEU A 60 9.52 6.29 -0.78
CA LEU A 60 10.70 5.87 -1.54
C LEU A 60 11.81 6.91 -1.41
N ASN A 61 11.49 8.18 -1.62
CA ASN A 61 12.47 9.27 -1.54
C ASN A 61 13.06 9.39 -0.14
N ALA A 62 12.24 9.27 0.89
CA ALA A 62 12.71 9.36 2.28
C ALA A 62 13.67 8.21 2.62
N ASN A 63 13.36 6.98 2.19
CA ASN A 63 14.23 5.84 2.44
C ASN A 63 15.54 5.95 1.68
N GLN A 64 15.52 6.48 0.45
CA GLN A 64 16.75 6.74 -0.32
C GLN A 64 17.63 7.78 0.35
N LEU A 65 17.03 8.84 0.88
CA LEU A 65 17.78 9.87 1.60
C LEU A 65 18.43 9.31 2.86
N ASP A 66 17.73 8.46 3.60
CA ASP A 66 18.27 7.81 4.78
C ASP A 66 19.44 6.90 4.42
N GLU A 67 19.34 6.15 3.34
CA GLU A 67 20.44 5.30 2.84
C GLU A 67 21.65 6.14 2.47
N ARG A 68 21.46 7.29 1.81
CA ARG A 68 22.56 8.19 1.44
C ARG A 68 23.27 8.75 2.66
N ARG A 69 22.52 9.00 3.75
CA ARG A 69 23.11 9.53 5.00
C ARG A 69 23.95 8.49 5.71
N MET A 70 23.68 7.20 5.49
CA MET A 70 24.41 6.10 6.12
C MET A 70 25.70 5.74 5.37
N ILE A 71 25.92 6.28 4.19
CA ILE A 71 27.15 6.07 3.41
C ILE A 71 28.14 7.15 3.80
N PRO A 72 29.32 6.77 4.35
CA PRO A 72 30.33 7.74 4.77
C PRO A 72 30.87 8.57 3.60
#